data_3a5ec660b584b5a8ec1213979cdb8497
#
_entry.id   3a5ec660b584b5a8ec1213979cdb8497
#
_cell.length_a   1.000
_cell.length_b   1.000
_cell.length_c   1.000
_cell.angle_alpha   90.00
_cell.angle_beta   90.00
_cell.angle_gamma   90.00
#
_symmetry.space_group_name_H-M   'P 1'
#
loop_
_entity.id
_entity.type
_entity.pdbx_description
1 polymer ?
#
loop_
_entity_poly.entity_id
_entity_poly.type
_entity_poly.pdbx_seq_one_letter_code
_entity_poly.pdbx_strand_id
1 'polypeptide(L)'
;MGFSCPIISVYQTKDTNMRKIEQQMNNAIRNGIAWSNSNTCTTFDPTNNMACEVYLHGNHIATVTDTEVILFDGGYQSNTTKSRLNAIINEFTDGTKNGVFQKNWTWFVTKDGVKEVFQNGVSLAKS
;
A
#
# COMPACT_ATOMS: atom_id res chain seq x y z
N MET A 1 14.91 -20.17 -2.29
CA MET A 1 14.94 -20.06 -2.88
C MET A 1 14.59 -19.97 -3.51
N GLY A 2 14.18 -19.85 -3.20
CA GLY A 2 14.00 -19.43 -3.90
C GLY A 2 13.35 -19.45 -4.24
N PHE A 3 12.96 -19.20 -4.02
CA PHE A 3 12.52 -19.03 -4.54
C PHE A 3 12.07 -18.92 -5.06
N SER A 4 11.97 -18.69 -4.76
CA SER A 4 11.57 -18.47 -5.39
C SER A 4 11.11 -18.39 -5.97
N CYS A 5 11.00 -18.30 -5.84
CA CYS A 5 10.58 -18.24 -6.50
C CYS A 5 10.01 -18.37 -7.16
N PRO A 6 9.95 -18.31 -7.15
CA PRO A 6 9.50 -18.33 -8.13
C PRO A 6 8.36 -18.33 -8.47
N ILE A 7 8.08 -18.47 -8.14
CA ILE A 7 7.15 -18.35 -8.49
C ILE A 7 6.45 -17.43 -8.66
N ILE A 8 6.36 -17.10 -8.15
CA ILE A 8 5.93 -16.07 -8.36
C ILE A 8 5.72 -15.54 -9.62
N SER A 9 6.33 -15.78 -10.42
CA SER A 9 6.31 -15.20 -11.67
C SER A 9 5.10 -15.34 -12.46
N VAL A 10 4.40 -16.34 -12.24
CA VAL A 10 3.36 -16.59 -13.04
C VAL A 10 2.27 -15.65 -13.10
N TYR A 11 1.82 -15.16 -12.02
CA TYR A 11 0.73 -14.26 -12.07
C TYR A 11 1.17 -12.87 -12.43
N GLN A 12 2.37 -12.74 -12.82
CA GLN A 12 2.91 -11.47 -13.14
C GLN A 12 2.18 -10.76 -14.23
N THR A 13 1.46 -11.43 -15.08
CA THR A 13 0.81 -10.72 -16.15
C THR A 13 -0.15 -9.67 -15.67
N LYS A 14 -0.87 -9.91 -14.58
CA LYS A 14 -1.78 -8.90 -14.11
C LYS A 14 -1.07 -7.86 -13.28
N ASP A 15 0.17 -8.12 -12.91
CA ASP A 15 0.95 -7.21 -12.12
C ASP A 15 1.96 -6.44 -12.94
N THR A 16 1.81 -6.42 -14.26
CA THR A 16 2.80 -5.80 -15.10
C THR A 16 2.99 -4.32 -14.83
N ASN A 17 1.99 -3.64 -14.30
CA ASN A 17 2.08 -2.22 -14.00
C ASN A 17 2.61 -1.93 -12.61
N MET A 18 2.81 -2.97 -11.80
CA MET A 18 3.32 -2.76 -10.45
C MET A 18 4.84 -2.68 -10.48
N ARG A 19 5.38 -1.66 -9.84
CA ARG A 19 6.82 -1.47 -9.77
C ARG A 19 7.44 -2.54 -8.89
N LYS A 20 8.70 -2.90 -9.21
CA LYS A 20 9.40 -3.93 -8.45
C LYS A 20 9.51 -3.57 -6.97
N ILE A 21 9.77 -2.30 -6.67
CA ILE A 21 9.88 -1.87 -5.27
C ILE A 21 8.54 -2.05 -4.54
N GLU A 22 7.43 -1.91 -5.25
CA GLU A 22 6.11 -2.11 -4.65
C GLU A 22 5.82 -3.57 -4.40
N GLN A 23 6.30 -4.46 -5.27
CA GLN A 23 6.20 -5.89 -5.02
C GLN A 23 7.01 -6.28 -3.78
N GLN A 24 8.20 -5.74 -3.64
CA GLN A 24 9.04 -5.99 -2.47
C GLN A 24 8.40 -5.46 -1.19
N MET A 25 7.83 -4.25 -1.26
CA MET A 25 7.12 -3.65 -0.15
C MET A 25 5.95 -4.53 0.29
N ASN A 26 5.14 -4.96 -0.65
CA ASN A 26 3.98 -5.79 -0.34
C ASN A 26 4.38 -7.15 0.24
N ASN A 27 5.47 -7.73 -0.25
CA ASN A 27 5.98 -8.97 0.32
C ASN A 27 6.44 -8.78 1.76
N ALA A 28 7.09 -7.66 2.05
CA ALA A 28 7.54 -7.36 3.42
C ALA A 28 6.34 -7.18 4.35
N ILE A 29 5.30 -6.48 3.91
CA ILE A 29 4.09 -6.30 4.70
C ILE A 29 3.43 -7.66 4.97
N ARG A 30 3.29 -8.48 3.93
CA ARG A 30 2.63 -9.78 4.05
C ARG A 30 3.38 -10.71 4.98
N ASN A 31 4.70 -10.68 4.94
CA ASN A 31 5.53 -11.61 5.70
C ASN A 31 5.94 -11.09 7.08
N GLY A 32 5.50 -9.89 7.43
CA GLY A 32 5.81 -9.35 8.75
C GLY A 32 7.28 -8.99 8.92
N ILE A 33 7.92 -8.50 7.86
CA ILE A 33 9.36 -8.22 7.86
C ILE A 33 9.60 -6.71 7.76
N ALA A 34 10.44 -6.19 8.64
CA ALA A 34 10.92 -4.82 8.50
C ALA A 34 11.85 -4.76 7.29
N TRP A 35 11.63 -3.82 6.38
CA TRP A 35 12.30 -3.78 5.10
C TRP A 35 12.52 -2.34 4.66
N SER A 36 13.54 -2.14 3.87
CA SER A 36 13.84 -0.81 3.35
C SER A 36 14.53 -0.93 2.01
N ASN A 37 14.13 -0.10 1.06
CA ASN A 37 14.80 -0.03 -0.23
C ASN A 37 14.54 1.36 -0.82
N SER A 38 15.61 2.06 -1.12
CA SER A 38 15.55 3.39 -1.72
C SER A 38 14.70 4.34 -0.86
N ASN A 39 13.55 4.76 -1.35
CA ASN A 39 12.71 5.75 -0.64
C ASN A 39 11.57 5.14 0.17
N THR A 40 11.47 3.81 0.21
CA THR A 40 10.32 3.14 0.83
C THR A 40 10.78 2.18 1.92
N CYS A 41 10.09 2.18 3.05
CA CYS A 41 10.40 1.21 4.10
C CYS A 41 9.14 0.78 4.86
N THR A 42 9.25 -0.37 5.52
CA THR A 42 8.19 -0.90 6.39
C THR A 42 8.76 -1.15 7.77
N THR A 43 7.94 -0.88 8.78
CA THR A 43 8.27 -1.19 10.17
C THR A 43 7.04 -1.81 10.83
N PHE A 44 7.24 -2.38 12.02
CA PHE A 44 6.15 -3.01 12.75
C PHE A 44 6.09 -2.44 14.15
N ASP A 45 4.87 -2.18 14.62
CA ASP A 45 4.64 -1.58 15.93
C ASP A 45 4.16 -2.66 16.90
N PRO A 46 5.02 -3.16 17.80
CA PRO A 46 4.61 -4.20 18.74
C PRO A 46 3.57 -3.70 19.75
N THR A 47 3.45 -2.39 19.93
CA THR A 47 2.47 -1.84 20.86
C THR A 47 1.08 -1.73 20.21
N ASN A 48 0.99 -1.96 18.90
CA ASN A 48 -0.27 -1.90 18.17
C ASN A 48 -0.46 -3.21 17.39
N ASN A 49 -0.38 -4.34 18.10
CA ASN A 49 -0.61 -5.67 17.54
C ASN A 49 0.22 -5.96 16.29
N MET A 50 1.45 -5.48 16.27
CA MET A 50 2.37 -5.66 15.12
C MET A 50 1.81 -5.08 13.83
N ALA A 51 1.05 -3.99 13.92
CA ALA A 51 0.60 -3.28 12.74
C ALA A 51 1.81 -2.85 11.92
N CYS A 52 1.72 -2.99 10.60
CA CYS A 52 2.80 -2.59 9.71
C CYS A 52 2.62 -1.13 9.32
N GLU A 53 3.67 -0.34 9.53
CA GLU A 53 3.68 1.05 9.11
C GLU A 53 4.56 1.19 7.89
N VAL A 54 4.07 1.89 6.87
CA VAL A 54 4.77 2.08 5.60
C VAL A 54 5.15 3.54 5.45
N TYR A 55 6.41 3.76 5.08
CA TYR A 55 6.96 5.12 4.95
C TYR A 55 7.51 5.34 3.54
N LEU A 56 7.32 6.54 3.03
CA LEU A 56 7.90 6.98 1.77
C LEU A 56 8.67 8.26 2.04
N HIS A 57 9.98 8.26 1.77
CA HIS A 57 10.86 9.39 2.08
C HIS A 57 10.79 9.77 3.57
N GLY A 58 10.62 8.76 4.43
CA GLY A 58 10.51 9.01 5.86
C GLY A 58 9.16 9.51 6.33
N ASN A 59 8.18 9.62 5.44
CA ASN A 59 6.84 10.09 5.78
C ASN A 59 5.87 8.90 5.83
N HIS A 60 5.09 8.83 6.91
CA HIS A 60 4.13 7.74 7.09
C HIS A 60 2.99 7.86 6.07
N ILE A 61 2.79 6.83 5.26
CA ILE A 61 1.75 6.84 4.24
C ILE A 61 0.70 5.76 4.44
N ALA A 62 0.97 4.72 5.22
CA ALA A 62 -0.03 3.68 5.44
C ALA A 62 0.24 2.90 6.71
N THR A 63 -0.83 2.38 7.29
CA THR A 63 -0.75 1.40 8.38
C THR A 63 -1.62 0.21 7.98
N VAL A 64 -1.05 -0.98 7.97
CA VAL A 64 -1.77 -2.20 7.62
C VAL A 64 -1.94 -3.02 8.89
N THR A 65 -3.19 -3.22 9.29
CA THR A 65 -3.52 -4.02 10.47
C THR A 65 -4.10 -5.36 10.03
N ASP A 66 -4.57 -6.14 10.99
CA ASP A 66 -5.20 -7.44 10.67
C ASP A 66 -6.50 -7.27 9.90
N THR A 67 -7.17 -6.15 10.06
CA THR A 67 -8.53 -6.00 9.51
C THR A 67 -8.68 -4.83 8.56
N GLU A 68 -7.72 -3.93 8.49
CA GLU A 68 -7.89 -2.71 7.69
C GLU A 68 -6.57 -2.17 7.18
N VAL A 69 -6.67 -1.31 6.18
CA VAL A 69 -5.55 -0.55 5.64
C VAL A 69 -5.89 0.92 5.83
N ILE A 70 -5.05 1.65 6.56
CA ILE A 70 -5.28 3.06 6.85
C ILE A 70 -4.31 3.88 6.03
N LEU A 71 -4.81 4.89 5.33
CA LEU A 71 -4.04 5.62 4.32
C LEU A 71 -3.76 7.06 4.76
N PHE A 72 -2.57 7.53 4.38
CA PHE A 72 -2.12 8.90 4.64
C PHE A 72 -1.37 9.40 3.41
N ASP A 73 -1.34 10.72 3.19
CA ASP A 73 -0.59 11.26 2.06
C ASP A 73 0.87 11.58 2.41
N GLY A 74 1.23 11.44 3.65
CA GLY A 74 2.61 11.72 4.10
C GLY A 74 2.95 13.21 4.09
N GLY A 75 1.95 14.06 3.95
CA GLY A 75 2.17 15.51 3.87
C GLY A 75 2.49 15.99 2.47
N TYR A 76 2.53 15.11 1.47
CA TYR A 76 2.87 15.49 0.12
C TYR A 76 2.18 14.56 -0.88
N GLN A 77 1.24 15.09 -1.62
CA GLN A 77 0.42 14.31 -2.54
C GLN A 77 1.12 14.20 -3.90
N SER A 78 1.95 13.18 -4.04
CA SER A 78 2.72 12.94 -5.26
C SER A 78 2.22 11.69 -5.98
N ASN A 79 2.62 11.55 -7.25
CA ASN A 79 2.29 10.37 -8.03
C ASN A 79 2.94 9.12 -7.42
N THR A 80 4.13 9.25 -6.85
CA THR A 80 4.79 8.13 -6.19
C THR A 80 4.00 7.67 -4.97
N THR A 81 3.50 8.62 -4.17
CA THR A 81 2.66 8.27 -3.03
C THR A 81 1.41 7.52 -3.47
N LYS A 82 0.72 8.02 -4.50
CA LYS A 82 -0.46 7.33 -5.02
C LYS A 82 -0.13 5.93 -5.49
N SER A 83 1.00 5.78 -6.19
CA SER A 83 1.41 4.47 -6.69
C SER A 83 1.62 3.49 -5.55
N ARG A 84 2.31 3.91 -4.49
CA ARG A 84 2.53 3.05 -3.33
C ARG A 84 1.22 2.68 -2.65
N LEU A 85 0.32 3.67 -2.47
CA LEU A 85 -0.97 3.43 -1.82
C LEU A 85 -1.82 2.46 -2.64
N ASN A 86 -1.87 2.63 -3.95
CA ASN A 86 -2.66 1.74 -4.80
C ASN A 86 -2.08 0.33 -4.83
N ALA A 87 -0.76 0.19 -4.75
CA ALA A 87 -0.14 -1.13 -4.67
C ALA A 87 -0.58 -1.86 -3.39
N ILE A 88 -0.60 -1.16 -2.26
CA ILE A 88 -1.04 -1.72 -0.99
C ILE A 88 -2.53 -2.08 -1.06
N ILE A 89 -3.33 -1.18 -1.60
CA ILE A 89 -4.78 -1.39 -1.72
C ILE A 89 -5.07 -2.62 -2.59
N ASN A 90 -4.40 -2.74 -3.72
CA ASN A 90 -4.63 -3.87 -4.63
C ASN A 90 -4.19 -5.20 -4.01
N GLU A 91 -3.21 -5.16 -3.12
CA GLU A 91 -2.70 -6.38 -2.51
C GLU A 91 -3.54 -6.84 -1.32
N PHE A 92 -4.01 -5.90 -0.51
CA PHE A 92 -4.61 -6.23 0.79
C PHE A 92 -6.11 -5.95 0.88
N THR A 93 -6.69 -5.26 -0.10
CA THR A 93 -8.13 -5.01 -0.16
C THR A 93 -8.65 -5.38 -1.53
N ASP A 94 -9.92 -5.16 -1.77
CA ASP A 94 -10.51 -5.38 -3.09
C ASP A 94 -10.21 -4.18 -3.98
N GLY A 95 -9.16 -4.30 -4.79
CA GLY A 95 -8.72 -3.22 -5.67
C GLY A 95 -9.71 -2.85 -6.76
N THR A 96 -10.75 -3.64 -6.96
CA THR A 96 -11.80 -3.28 -7.92
C THR A 96 -12.79 -2.28 -7.34
N LYS A 97 -12.82 -2.15 -6.01
CA LYS A 97 -13.74 -1.25 -5.32
C LYS A 97 -13.04 -0.16 -4.55
N ASN A 98 -11.74 -0.28 -4.37
CA ASN A 98 -10.96 0.65 -3.57
C ASN A 98 -9.77 1.18 -4.36
N GLY A 99 -9.44 2.43 -4.17
CA GLY A 99 -8.28 3.01 -4.82
C GLY A 99 -8.14 4.48 -4.50
N VAL A 100 -6.98 5.04 -4.85
CA VAL A 100 -6.70 6.47 -4.69
C VAL A 100 -6.43 7.03 -6.08
N PHE A 101 -7.05 8.14 -6.41
CA PHE A 101 -6.84 8.78 -7.71
C PHE A 101 -6.92 10.30 -7.58
N GLN A 102 -6.49 10.98 -8.63
CA GLN A 102 -6.47 12.44 -8.64
C GLN A 102 -7.30 12.95 -9.81
N LYS A 103 -8.11 13.98 -9.54
CA LYS A 103 -8.88 14.64 -10.58
C LYS A 103 -8.97 16.11 -10.24
N ASN A 104 -8.67 16.98 -11.21
CA ASN A 104 -8.70 18.43 -11.01
C ASN A 104 -7.85 18.85 -9.80
N TRP A 105 -6.66 18.25 -9.69
CA TRP A 105 -5.68 18.56 -8.64
C TRP A 105 -6.11 18.14 -7.24
N THR A 106 -7.23 17.41 -7.12
CA THR A 106 -7.73 16.93 -5.83
C THR A 106 -7.61 15.42 -5.75
N TRP A 107 -7.11 14.91 -4.64
CA TRP A 107 -7.06 13.47 -4.40
C TRP A 107 -8.40 12.98 -3.91
N PHE A 108 -8.80 11.84 -4.46
CA PHE A 108 -10.01 11.13 -4.06
C PHE A 108 -9.67 9.71 -3.68
N VAL A 109 -10.50 9.13 -2.83
CA VAL A 109 -10.40 7.70 -2.51
C VAL A 109 -11.73 7.07 -2.86
N THR A 110 -11.67 5.86 -3.44
CA THR A 110 -12.84 5.03 -3.65
C THR A 110 -12.84 4.00 -2.54
N LYS A 111 -13.95 3.91 -1.81
CA LYS A 111 -14.09 2.98 -0.70
C LYS A 111 -15.38 2.21 -0.91
N ASP A 112 -15.27 0.89 -1.14
CA ASP A 112 -16.41 0.01 -1.47
C ASP A 112 -17.21 0.56 -2.65
N GLY A 113 -16.51 1.12 -3.62
CA GLY A 113 -17.15 1.67 -4.81
C GLY A 113 -17.67 3.08 -4.66
N VAL A 114 -17.56 3.67 -3.49
CA VAL A 114 -18.04 5.04 -3.25
C VAL A 114 -16.87 6.01 -3.26
N LYS A 115 -16.97 7.04 -4.09
CA LYS A 115 -15.92 8.05 -4.24
C LYS A 115 -16.09 9.14 -3.19
N GLU A 116 -14.99 9.51 -2.54
CA GLU A 116 -14.99 10.64 -1.60
C GLU A 116 -13.65 11.34 -1.64
N VAL A 117 -13.58 12.55 -1.13
CA VAL A 117 -12.33 13.30 -1.07
C VAL A 117 -11.39 12.59 -0.09
N PHE A 118 -10.13 12.42 -0.51
CA PHE A 118 -9.14 11.75 0.33
C PHE A 118 -8.88 12.55 1.60
N GLN A 119 -8.85 11.87 2.71
CA GLN A 119 -8.47 12.46 4.00
C GLN A 119 -7.49 11.53 4.68
N ASN A 120 -6.50 12.10 5.36
CA ASN A 120 -5.54 11.32 6.11
C ASN A 120 -6.27 10.49 7.17
N GLY A 121 -5.91 9.21 7.24
CA GLY A 121 -6.54 8.30 8.18
C GLY A 121 -7.74 7.55 7.62
N VAL A 122 -8.02 7.70 6.31
CA VAL A 122 -9.11 6.93 5.72
C VAL A 122 -8.77 5.45 5.78
N SER A 123 -9.74 4.64 6.20
CA SER A 123 -9.54 3.22 6.45
C SER A 123 -10.32 2.40 5.44
N LEU A 124 -9.66 1.39 4.87
CA LEU A 124 -10.27 0.44 3.95
C LEU A 124 -10.23 -0.93 4.59
N ALA A 125 -11.35 -1.66 4.50
CA ALA A 125 -11.39 -3.01 5.06
C ALA A 125 -10.54 -3.95 4.23
N LYS A 126 -9.78 -4.82 4.89
CA LYS A 126 -9.02 -5.87 4.20
C LYS A 126 -9.98 -6.92 3.65
N SER A 127 -9.60 -7.47 2.54
CA SER A 127 -10.39 -8.53 1.92
C SER A 127 -9.96 -9.92 2.41
#